data_6f2d5a7c60938cb57b93b0d2151f0e1a
#
_entry.id   6f2d5a7c60938cb57b93b0d2151f0e1a
#
_cell.length_a   1.000
_cell.length_b   1.000
_cell.length_c   1.000
_cell.angle_alpha   90.00
_cell.angle_beta   90.00
_cell.angle_gamma   90.00
#
_symmetry.space_group_name_H-M   'P 1'
#
loop_
_entity.id
_entity.type
_entity.pdbx_description
1 polymer ?
#
loop_
_entity_poly.entity_id
_entity_poly.type
_entity_poly.pdbx_seq_one_letter_code
_entity_poly.pdbx_strand_id
1 'polypeptide(L)'
;MYRFVVLAINSFNHIENKTGNMLIRYRQNEVVAVIDPEKKGLTSKDVIGIGESIPVVESFNDAMKYNPDHLVIGNAPQGGIVSKHMYLEIEEAIKNRINIISGMHQFLSEDKYLKDLANENGSRIVDLRKPPDPPNFSKGSWIDRNTPVALVVGTDCDTGKMTTAWEITARLKKLGKNVEFIGTGQTGILLSGGVAI
;
A
#
# COMPACT_ATOMS: atom_id res chain seq x y z
N MET A 1 6.43 14.75 -3.20
CA MET A 1 6.38 13.83 -2.04
C MET A 1 4.94 13.43 -1.89
N TYR A 2 4.64 12.15 -1.81
CA TYR A 2 3.27 11.66 -1.64
C TYR A 2 2.72 12.03 -0.27
N ARG A 3 1.41 12.11 -0.16
CA ARG A 3 0.67 12.39 1.09
C ARG A 3 -0.42 11.32 1.24
N PHE A 4 -0.02 10.18 1.78
CA PHE A 4 -0.88 9.03 1.93
C PHE A 4 -1.80 9.15 3.14
N VAL A 5 -3.08 8.86 2.96
CA VAL A 5 -3.97 8.45 4.04
C VAL A 5 -4.19 6.93 3.95
N VAL A 6 -4.03 6.23 5.08
CA VAL A 6 -4.16 4.78 5.15
C VAL A 6 -5.58 4.42 5.60
N LEU A 7 -6.31 3.66 4.78
CA LEU A 7 -7.62 3.11 5.12
C LEU A 7 -7.45 1.78 5.84
N ALA A 8 -7.82 1.74 7.12
CA ALA A 8 -7.61 0.60 8.01
C ALA A 8 -8.82 0.35 8.95
N ILE A 9 -10.03 0.53 8.44
CA ILE A 9 -11.28 0.45 9.23
C ILE A 9 -11.34 -0.85 10.04
N ASN A 10 -11.44 -0.70 11.37
CA ASN A 10 -11.51 -1.78 12.37
C ASN A 10 -10.37 -2.80 12.27
N SER A 11 -9.27 -2.41 11.64
CA SER A 11 -8.13 -3.30 11.38
C SER A 11 -6.77 -2.64 11.61
N PHE A 12 -6.75 -1.41 12.16
CA PHE A 12 -5.49 -0.74 12.46
C PHE A 12 -4.85 -1.37 13.72
N ASN A 13 -4.11 -2.44 13.50
CA ASN A 13 -3.35 -3.15 14.53
C ASN A 13 -2.07 -3.76 13.91
N HIS A 14 -1.25 -4.40 14.73
CA HIS A 14 0.03 -4.97 14.30
C HIS A 14 -0.07 -6.05 13.22
N ILE A 15 -1.20 -6.74 13.11
CA ILE A 15 -1.37 -7.95 12.29
C ILE A 15 -2.11 -7.64 10.99
N GLU A 16 -3.29 -7.05 11.09
CA GLU A 16 -4.23 -6.97 9.97
C GLU A 16 -3.89 -5.86 8.97
N ASN A 17 -3.36 -4.73 9.46
CA ASN A 17 -3.03 -3.57 8.62
C ASN A 17 -1.61 -3.65 8.00
N LYS A 18 -1.22 -4.81 7.52
CA LYS A 18 0.16 -5.09 7.09
C LYS A 18 0.72 -4.07 6.08
N THR A 19 -0.03 -3.76 5.03
CA THR A 19 0.42 -2.82 4.00
C THR A 19 0.55 -1.40 4.56
N GLY A 20 -0.44 -0.95 5.34
CA GLY A 20 -0.39 0.34 6.01
C GLY A 20 0.74 0.43 7.04
N ASN A 21 0.93 -0.61 7.84
CA ASN A 21 2.01 -0.66 8.84
C ASN A 21 3.40 -0.58 8.20
N MET A 22 3.60 -1.26 7.06
CA MET A 22 4.86 -1.19 6.33
C MET A 22 5.08 0.17 5.67
N LEU A 23 4.01 0.79 5.16
CA LEU A 23 4.06 2.15 4.63
C LEU A 23 4.45 3.15 5.74
N ILE A 24 3.82 3.07 6.92
CA ILE A 24 4.17 3.88 8.09
C ILE A 24 5.62 3.64 8.50
N ARG A 25 6.09 2.39 8.53
CA ARG A 25 7.45 2.04 8.96
C ARG A 25 8.54 2.60 8.04
N TYR A 26 8.34 2.51 6.72
CA TYR A 26 9.40 2.78 5.76
C TYR A 26 9.25 4.11 5.00
N ARG A 27 8.05 4.68 5.01
CA ARG A 27 7.71 5.93 4.33
C ARG A 27 6.90 6.86 5.26
N GLN A 28 7.23 6.87 6.54
CA GLN A 28 6.52 7.62 7.59
C GLN A 28 6.24 9.06 7.22
N ASN A 29 7.21 9.76 6.64
CA ASN A 29 7.09 11.18 6.27
C ASN A 29 6.07 11.44 5.15
N GLU A 30 5.59 10.39 4.51
CA GLU A 30 4.58 10.46 3.45
C GLU A 30 3.18 10.04 3.93
N VAL A 31 3.06 9.52 5.15
CA VAL A 31 1.75 9.14 5.73
C VAL A 31 1.24 10.29 6.59
N VAL A 32 0.07 10.81 6.24
CA VAL A 32 -0.50 12.00 6.88
C VAL A 32 -1.61 11.67 7.89
N ALA A 33 -2.30 10.54 7.74
CA ALA A 33 -3.31 10.05 8.68
C ALA A 33 -3.62 8.57 8.45
N VAL A 34 -4.28 7.95 9.43
CA VAL A 34 -4.88 6.62 9.32
C VAL A 34 -6.37 6.74 9.61
N ILE A 35 -7.22 6.08 8.83
CA ILE A 35 -8.66 6.04 9.04
C ILE A 35 -9.00 4.74 9.77
N ASP A 36 -9.38 4.84 11.03
CA ASP A 36 -9.95 3.76 11.83
C ASP A 36 -10.88 4.35 12.90
N PRO A 37 -12.22 4.23 12.73
CA PRO A 37 -13.20 4.82 13.66
C PRO A 37 -13.03 4.35 15.11
N GLU A 38 -12.64 3.09 15.32
CA GLU A 38 -12.49 2.52 16.68
C GLU A 38 -11.29 3.11 17.44
N LYS A 39 -10.32 3.67 16.72
CA LYS A 39 -9.08 4.20 17.28
C LYS A 39 -8.92 5.71 17.09
N LYS A 40 -10.03 6.38 16.73
CA LYS A 40 -10.08 7.83 16.60
C LYS A 40 -9.46 8.56 17.79
N GLY A 41 -8.62 9.53 17.50
CA GLY A 41 -7.98 10.39 18.51
C GLY A 41 -6.67 9.85 19.06
N LEU A 42 -6.31 8.59 18.75
CA LEU A 42 -4.99 8.04 19.01
C LEU A 42 -4.00 8.44 17.92
N THR A 43 -2.73 8.16 18.16
CA THR A 43 -1.69 8.25 17.13
C THR A 43 -1.28 6.84 16.65
N SER A 44 -0.61 6.77 15.51
CA SER A 44 -0.03 5.52 15.03
C SER A 44 0.93 4.90 16.07
N LYS A 45 1.70 5.73 16.78
CA LYS A 45 2.59 5.28 17.85
C LYS A 45 1.83 4.63 19.00
N ASP A 46 0.66 5.17 19.38
CA ASP A 46 -0.15 4.60 20.46
C ASP A 46 -0.72 3.22 20.08
N VAL A 47 -1.00 2.99 18.79
CA VAL A 47 -1.64 1.76 18.31
C VAL A 47 -0.63 0.69 17.94
N ILE A 48 0.42 1.05 17.18
CA ILE A 48 1.38 0.08 16.61
C ILE A 48 2.84 0.37 16.98
N GLY A 49 3.10 1.30 17.90
CA GLY A 49 4.44 1.61 18.40
C GLY A 49 5.38 2.33 17.43
N ILE A 50 4.92 2.66 16.22
CA ILE A 50 5.67 3.40 15.19
C ILE A 50 4.81 4.50 14.57
N GLY A 51 5.41 5.40 13.78
CA GLY A 51 4.68 6.44 13.06
C GLY A 51 4.50 7.73 13.85
N GLU A 52 5.19 7.85 14.99
CA GLU A 52 5.19 9.06 15.83
C GLU A 52 3.78 9.66 16.02
N SER A 53 3.58 10.91 15.61
CA SER A 53 2.33 11.66 15.76
C SER A 53 1.34 11.51 14.60
N ILE A 54 1.49 10.49 13.72
CA ILE A 54 0.50 10.27 12.65
C ILE A 54 -0.86 10.03 13.29
N PRO A 55 -1.87 10.91 13.06
CA PRO A 55 -3.16 10.82 13.73
C PRO A 55 -4.02 9.69 13.17
N VAL A 56 -4.83 9.10 14.05
CA VAL A 56 -5.91 8.21 13.67
C VAL A 56 -7.22 8.99 13.69
N VAL A 57 -7.94 8.96 12.58
CA VAL A 57 -9.18 9.71 12.36
C VAL A 57 -10.36 8.77 12.12
N GLU A 58 -11.58 9.28 12.24
CA GLU A 58 -12.80 8.50 12.09
C GLU A 58 -13.14 8.19 10.63
N SER A 59 -12.94 9.16 9.74
CA SER A 59 -13.39 9.11 8.35
C SER A 59 -12.38 9.76 7.40
N PHE A 60 -12.59 9.54 6.10
CA PHE A 60 -11.85 10.24 5.06
C PHE A 60 -12.05 11.78 5.17
N ASN A 61 -13.26 12.23 5.44
CA ASN A 61 -13.54 13.66 5.59
C ASN A 61 -12.70 14.30 6.73
N ASP A 62 -12.49 13.59 7.83
CA ASP A 62 -11.60 14.04 8.89
C ASP A 62 -10.13 14.07 8.48
N ALA A 63 -9.75 13.18 7.54
CA ALA A 63 -8.39 13.13 7.03
C ALA A 63 -8.07 14.28 6.07
N MET A 64 -9.08 14.91 5.44
CA MET A 64 -8.90 15.98 4.46
C MET A 64 -8.13 17.20 5.00
N LYS A 65 -8.25 17.51 6.29
CA LYS A 65 -7.47 18.60 6.93
C LYS A 65 -5.96 18.41 6.86
N TYR A 66 -5.51 17.18 6.59
CA TYR A 66 -4.09 16.87 6.41
C TYR A 66 -3.66 16.88 4.94
N ASN A 67 -4.53 17.34 4.02
CA ASN A 67 -4.27 17.47 2.58
C ASN A 67 -3.66 16.20 1.95
N PRO A 68 -4.33 15.04 2.01
CA PRO A 68 -3.87 13.84 1.32
C PRO A 68 -3.94 14.00 -0.20
N ASP A 69 -3.14 13.23 -0.94
CA ASP A 69 -3.22 13.09 -2.39
C ASP A 69 -3.52 11.64 -2.84
N HIS A 70 -3.35 10.69 -1.91
CA HIS A 70 -3.63 9.27 -2.13
C HIS A 70 -4.28 8.63 -0.90
N LEU A 71 -5.28 7.78 -1.15
CA LEU A 71 -5.83 6.85 -0.17
C LEU A 71 -5.28 5.45 -0.48
N VAL A 72 -4.63 4.84 0.51
CA VAL A 72 -4.06 3.48 0.42
C VAL A 72 -4.87 2.53 1.27
N ILE A 73 -5.36 1.44 0.69
CA ILE A 73 -6.00 0.36 1.47
C ILE A 73 -4.91 -0.39 2.23
N GLY A 74 -4.91 -0.23 3.56
CA GLY A 74 -3.85 -0.71 4.45
C GLY A 74 -3.96 -2.18 4.83
N ASN A 75 -5.16 -2.72 4.86
CA ASN A 75 -5.45 -4.11 5.19
C ASN A 75 -5.79 -4.94 3.95
N ALA A 76 -5.79 -6.27 4.12
CA ALA A 76 -6.28 -7.22 3.13
C ALA A 76 -7.16 -8.24 3.88
N PRO A 77 -8.46 -7.96 4.04
CA PRO A 77 -9.38 -8.87 4.70
C PRO A 77 -9.43 -10.22 3.98
N GLN A 78 -9.85 -11.27 4.71
CA GLN A 78 -10.02 -12.60 4.12
C GLN A 78 -10.93 -12.53 2.89
N GLY A 79 -10.52 -13.18 1.80
CA GLY A 79 -11.20 -13.10 0.51
C GLY A 79 -10.86 -11.86 -0.32
N GLY A 80 -10.15 -10.87 0.24
CA GLY A 80 -9.68 -9.68 -0.50
C GLY A 80 -10.80 -8.81 -1.05
N ILE A 81 -11.98 -8.81 -0.39
CA ILE A 81 -13.17 -8.07 -0.80
C ILE A 81 -13.30 -6.79 0.04
N VAL A 82 -13.63 -5.69 -0.61
CA VAL A 82 -13.86 -4.40 0.05
C VAL A 82 -15.20 -4.43 0.79
N SER A 83 -15.20 -4.11 2.09
CA SER A 83 -16.43 -3.97 2.86
C SER A 83 -17.24 -2.75 2.43
N LYS A 84 -18.54 -2.75 2.73
CA LYS A 84 -19.41 -1.59 2.43
C LYS A 84 -18.88 -0.29 3.04
N HIS A 85 -18.36 -0.34 4.25
CA HIS A 85 -17.81 0.84 4.93
C HIS A 85 -16.57 1.35 4.23
N MET A 86 -15.63 0.47 3.90
CA MET A 86 -14.44 0.85 3.11
C MET A 86 -14.83 1.44 1.74
N TYR A 87 -15.85 0.88 1.11
CA TYR A 87 -16.34 1.35 -0.19
C TYR A 87 -16.82 2.79 -0.12
N LEU A 88 -17.56 3.17 0.92
CA LEU A 88 -18.02 4.55 1.13
C LEU A 88 -16.85 5.53 1.32
N GLU A 89 -15.82 5.15 2.07
CA GLU A 89 -14.63 5.99 2.25
C GLU A 89 -13.83 6.15 0.95
N ILE A 90 -13.75 5.09 0.12
CA ILE A 90 -13.12 5.12 -1.20
C ILE A 90 -13.90 6.04 -2.13
N GLU A 91 -15.22 5.91 -2.15
CA GLU A 91 -16.11 6.77 -2.95
C GLU A 91 -15.93 8.24 -2.59
N GLU A 92 -15.91 8.55 -1.30
CA GLU A 92 -15.72 9.91 -0.80
C GLU A 92 -14.33 10.46 -1.17
N ALA A 93 -13.29 9.64 -1.08
CA ALA A 93 -11.94 10.03 -1.52
C ALA A 93 -11.89 10.37 -3.02
N ILE A 94 -12.54 9.56 -3.85
CA ILE A 94 -12.60 9.81 -5.31
C ILE A 94 -13.32 11.13 -5.61
N LYS A 95 -14.46 11.40 -4.96
CA LYS A 95 -15.20 12.67 -5.11
C LYS A 95 -14.35 13.89 -4.75
N ASN A 96 -13.41 13.71 -3.83
CA ASN A 96 -12.46 14.76 -3.42
C ASN A 96 -11.15 14.75 -4.25
N ARG A 97 -11.14 14.09 -5.40
CA ARG A 97 -10.01 14.04 -6.35
C ARG A 97 -8.76 13.36 -5.79
N ILE A 98 -8.93 12.42 -4.87
CA ILE A 98 -7.85 11.65 -4.26
C ILE A 98 -7.64 10.36 -5.05
N ASN A 99 -6.40 10.03 -5.34
CA ASN A 99 -6.06 8.77 -6.02
C ASN A 99 -6.20 7.59 -5.06
N ILE A 100 -6.62 6.45 -5.56
CA ILE A 100 -6.81 5.22 -4.77
C ILE A 100 -5.70 4.22 -5.10
N ILE A 101 -5.09 3.64 -4.07
CA ILE A 101 -4.13 2.55 -4.21
C ILE A 101 -4.67 1.34 -3.46
N SER A 102 -4.93 0.27 -4.21
CA SER A 102 -5.51 -0.98 -3.71
C SER A 102 -4.54 -2.15 -3.87
N GLY A 103 -4.35 -2.92 -2.81
CA GLY A 103 -3.67 -4.22 -2.84
C GLY A 103 -4.64 -5.40 -2.74
N MET A 104 -5.93 -5.16 -2.95
CA MET A 104 -7.00 -6.17 -2.86
C MET A 104 -6.95 -7.17 -4.00
N HIS A 105 -7.60 -8.33 -3.83
CA HIS A 105 -7.82 -9.28 -4.93
C HIS A 105 -8.95 -8.84 -5.85
N GLN A 106 -9.92 -8.12 -5.32
CA GLN A 106 -10.92 -7.41 -6.10
C GLN A 106 -10.29 -6.17 -6.74
N PHE A 107 -10.25 -6.12 -8.06
CA PHE A 107 -9.73 -4.95 -8.76
C PHE A 107 -10.77 -3.83 -8.77
N LEU A 108 -10.47 -2.76 -8.04
CA LEU A 108 -11.36 -1.59 -7.97
C LEU A 108 -11.43 -0.84 -9.30
N SER A 109 -10.38 -0.91 -10.10
CA SER A 109 -10.38 -0.31 -11.45
C SER A 109 -11.31 -1.01 -12.44
N GLU A 110 -11.86 -2.19 -12.08
CA GLU A 110 -12.85 -2.95 -12.85
C GLU A 110 -14.28 -2.73 -12.36
N ASP A 111 -14.46 -2.14 -11.18
CA ASP A 111 -15.75 -1.68 -10.71
C ASP A 111 -16.21 -0.50 -11.59
N LYS A 112 -17.28 -0.72 -12.35
CA LYS A 112 -17.78 0.27 -13.32
C LYS A 112 -18.10 1.60 -12.65
N TYR A 113 -18.79 1.56 -11.51
CA TYR A 113 -19.21 2.78 -10.82
C TYR A 113 -17.99 3.57 -10.30
N LEU A 114 -17.06 2.93 -9.62
CA LEU A 114 -15.84 3.61 -9.12
C LEU A 114 -14.98 4.14 -10.25
N LYS A 115 -14.88 3.39 -11.36
CA LYS A 115 -14.14 3.81 -12.55
C LYS A 115 -14.74 5.05 -13.20
N ASP A 116 -16.05 5.06 -13.38
CA ASP A 116 -16.76 6.20 -13.96
C ASP A 116 -16.62 7.42 -13.04
N LEU A 117 -16.83 7.25 -11.73
CA LEU A 117 -16.67 8.29 -10.72
C LEU A 117 -15.24 8.85 -10.70
N ALA A 118 -14.22 7.99 -10.80
CA ALA A 118 -12.82 8.41 -10.83
C ALA A 118 -12.51 9.25 -12.07
N ASN A 119 -13.01 8.84 -13.24
CA ASN A 119 -12.86 9.61 -14.49
C ASN A 119 -13.52 10.98 -14.41
N GLU A 120 -14.73 11.07 -13.87
CA GLU A 120 -15.49 12.32 -13.71
C GLU A 120 -14.76 13.30 -12.76
N ASN A 121 -14.11 12.80 -11.73
CA ASN A 121 -13.42 13.63 -10.74
C ASN A 121 -11.91 13.81 -10.99
N GLY A 122 -11.35 13.19 -12.02
CA GLY A 122 -9.93 13.27 -12.34
C GLY A 122 -9.03 12.49 -11.36
N SER A 123 -9.58 11.49 -10.66
CA SER A 123 -8.86 10.57 -9.78
C SER A 123 -8.35 9.35 -10.56
N ARG A 124 -7.38 8.65 -10.00
CA ARG A 124 -6.86 7.37 -10.53
C ARG A 124 -7.04 6.26 -9.52
N ILE A 125 -7.41 5.07 -10.01
CA ILE A 125 -7.44 3.85 -9.20
C ILE A 125 -6.29 2.96 -9.68
N VAL A 126 -5.40 2.61 -8.76
CA VAL A 126 -4.23 1.77 -9.00
C VAL A 126 -4.38 0.48 -8.22
N ASP A 127 -4.60 -0.63 -8.91
CA ASP A 127 -4.63 -1.97 -8.33
C ASP A 127 -3.23 -2.58 -8.42
N LEU A 128 -2.52 -2.63 -7.30
CA LEU A 128 -1.12 -3.07 -7.22
C LEU A 128 -0.92 -4.54 -7.64
N ARG A 129 -1.97 -5.36 -7.58
CA ARG A 129 -1.95 -6.78 -7.98
C ARG A 129 -2.36 -7.02 -9.41
N LYS A 130 -2.88 -5.99 -10.10
CA LYS A 130 -3.32 -6.14 -11.48
C LYS A 130 -2.12 -6.33 -12.39
N PRO A 131 -2.05 -7.46 -13.12
CA PRO A 131 -0.95 -7.70 -14.04
C PRO A 131 -1.00 -6.69 -15.20
N PRO A 132 0.15 -6.41 -15.84
CA PRO A 132 0.16 -5.61 -17.04
C PRO A 132 -0.61 -6.29 -18.19
N ASP A 133 -1.14 -5.49 -19.11
CA ASP A 133 -1.79 -5.97 -20.30
C ASP A 133 -1.03 -5.43 -21.54
N PRO A 134 -0.45 -6.29 -22.39
CA PRO A 134 -0.40 -7.76 -22.29
C PRO A 134 0.48 -8.27 -21.12
N PRO A 135 0.21 -9.49 -20.62
CA PRO A 135 1.02 -10.08 -19.55
C PRO A 135 2.49 -10.25 -19.95
N ASN A 136 3.39 -10.07 -19.01
CA ASN A 136 4.81 -10.35 -19.22
C ASN A 136 5.07 -11.84 -19.13
N PHE A 137 5.71 -12.40 -20.16
CA PHE A 137 6.21 -13.78 -20.15
C PHE A 137 7.73 -13.80 -20.07
N SER A 138 8.27 -14.82 -19.41
CA SER A 138 9.71 -15.03 -19.34
C SER A 138 10.28 -15.25 -20.76
N LYS A 139 11.27 -14.43 -21.12
CA LYS A 139 11.98 -14.50 -22.42
C LYS A 139 13.34 -15.22 -22.31
N GLY A 140 13.64 -15.82 -21.16
CA GLY A 140 14.94 -16.45 -20.92
C GLY A 140 16.11 -15.47 -20.72
N SER A 141 15.86 -14.18 -20.68
CA SER A 141 16.90 -13.13 -20.53
C SER A 141 17.73 -13.23 -19.24
N TRP A 142 17.29 -14.05 -18.28
CA TRP A 142 18.04 -14.36 -17.06
C TRP A 142 19.33 -15.15 -17.34
N ILE A 143 19.44 -15.84 -18.49
CA ILE A 143 20.64 -16.61 -18.91
C ILE A 143 21.82 -15.67 -19.15
N ASP A 144 21.57 -14.52 -19.79
CA ASP A 144 22.60 -13.53 -20.18
C ASP A 144 22.82 -12.44 -19.12
N ARG A 145 22.16 -12.56 -17.97
CA ARG A 145 22.24 -11.57 -16.92
C ARG A 145 23.53 -11.66 -16.12
N ASN A 146 24.26 -10.55 -16.05
CA ASN A 146 25.47 -10.40 -15.23
C ASN A 146 25.22 -9.80 -13.83
N THR A 147 24.00 -9.34 -13.55
CA THR A 147 23.63 -8.76 -12.27
C THR A 147 23.29 -9.86 -11.28
N PRO A 148 23.96 -9.94 -10.12
CA PRO A 148 23.61 -10.89 -9.07
C PRO A 148 22.18 -10.65 -8.57
N VAL A 149 21.47 -11.74 -8.29
CA VAL A 149 20.12 -11.70 -7.71
C VAL A 149 20.10 -12.54 -6.44
N ALA A 150 19.65 -11.93 -5.34
CA ALA A 150 19.39 -12.62 -4.09
C ALA A 150 17.86 -12.81 -3.94
N LEU A 151 17.41 -14.05 -3.85
CA LEU A 151 16.02 -14.38 -3.59
C LEU A 151 15.84 -14.71 -2.10
N VAL A 152 14.98 -13.96 -1.41
CA VAL A 152 14.63 -14.27 -0.03
C VAL A 152 13.42 -15.19 -0.02
N VAL A 153 13.60 -16.40 0.48
CA VAL A 153 12.57 -17.44 0.58
C VAL A 153 12.18 -17.73 2.02
N GLY A 154 11.07 -18.38 2.23
CA GLY A 154 10.60 -18.84 3.54
C GLY A 154 9.55 -19.92 3.38
N THR A 155 9.33 -20.67 4.44
CA THR A 155 8.50 -21.89 4.47
C THR A 155 7.01 -21.61 4.46
N ASP A 156 6.58 -20.36 4.79
CA ASP A 156 5.16 -19.99 4.86
C ASP A 156 4.92 -18.51 4.56
N CYS A 157 3.65 -18.10 4.51
CA CYS A 157 3.23 -16.71 4.51
C CYS A 157 3.67 -16.02 5.81
N ASP A 158 3.80 -14.69 5.77
CA ASP A 158 4.12 -13.83 6.92
C ASP A 158 5.37 -14.16 7.75
N THR A 159 6.28 -14.96 7.21
CA THR A 159 7.58 -15.31 7.84
C THR A 159 8.63 -14.19 7.75
N GLY A 160 8.25 -12.98 7.30
CA GLY A 160 9.15 -11.83 7.24
C GLY A 160 10.00 -11.73 5.96
N LYS A 161 9.75 -12.54 4.93
CA LYS A 161 10.53 -12.55 3.66
C LYS A 161 10.70 -11.15 3.06
N MET A 162 9.59 -10.45 2.86
CA MET A 162 9.57 -9.11 2.26
C MET A 162 10.34 -8.11 3.13
N THR A 163 10.13 -8.12 4.44
CA THR A 163 10.82 -7.26 5.39
C THR A 163 12.33 -7.52 5.37
N THR A 164 12.76 -8.78 5.39
CA THR A 164 14.16 -9.17 5.30
C THR A 164 14.82 -8.67 4.01
N ALA A 165 14.15 -8.88 2.87
CA ALA A 165 14.66 -8.41 1.58
C ALA A 165 14.77 -6.87 1.54
N TRP A 166 13.78 -6.17 2.11
CA TRP A 166 13.78 -4.71 2.21
C TRP A 166 14.93 -4.19 3.08
N GLU A 167 15.12 -4.76 4.27
CA GLU A 167 16.20 -4.38 5.19
C GLU A 167 17.59 -4.65 4.59
N ILE A 168 17.79 -5.78 3.89
CA ILE A 168 19.02 -6.08 3.17
C ILE A 168 19.28 -5.01 2.10
N THR A 169 18.26 -4.68 1.30
CA THR A 169 18.36 -3.65 0.25
C THR A 169 18.72 -2.30 0.86
N ALA A 170 18.03 -1.89 1.92
CA ALA A 170 18.29 -0.62 2.60
C ALA A 170 19.74 -0.57 3.17
N ARG A 171 20.24 -1.68 3.72
CA ARG A 171 21.61 -1.79 4.22
C ARG A 171 22.63 -1.70 3.10
N LEU A 172 22.42 -2.38 2.00
CA LEU A 172 23.30 -2.33 0.83
C LEU A 172 23.35 -0.93 0.22
N LYS A 173 22.22 -0.24 0.12
CA LYS A 173 22.17 1.18 -0.34
C LYS A 173 22.99 2.08 0.59
N LYS A 174 22.88 1.92 1.90
CA LYS A 174 23.71 2.67 2.89
C LYS A 174 25.21 2.40 2.75
N LEU A 175 25.60 1.23 2.24
CA LEU A 175 26.98 0.87 1.94
C LEU A 175 27.44 1.33 0.53
N GLY A 176 26.66 2.17 -0.13
CA GLY A 176 26.96 2.69 -1.47
C GLY A 176 26.84 1.68 -2.60
N LYS A 177 26.17 0.53 -2.38
CA LYS A 177 25.95 -0.46 -3.44
C LYS A 177 24.77 -0.06 -4.30
N ASN A 178 24.92 -0.25 -5.62
CA ASN A 178 23.81 -0.15 -6.56
C ASN A 178 22.95 -1.42 -6.45
N VAL A 179 21.78 -1.30 -5.84
CA VAL A 179 20.88 -2.42 -5.55
C VAL A 179 19.44 -1.96 -5.69
N GLU A 180 18.61 -2.83 -6.29
CA GLU A 180 17.18 -2.63 -6.43
C GLU A 180 16.42 -3.70 -5.66
N PHE A 181 15.28 -3.31 -5.08
CA PHE A 181 14.32 -4.22 -4.47
C PHE A 181 13.21 -4.52 -5.48
N ILE A 182 12.92 -5.80 -5.69
CA ILE A 182 11.82 -6.25 -6.54
C ILE A 182 10.76 -6.88 -5.65
N GLY A 183 9.61 -6.20 -5.54
CA GLY A 183 8.44 -6.70 -4.82
C GLY A 183 7.58 -7.59 -5.71
N THR A 184 7.23 -8.78 -5.21
CA THR A 184 6.32 -9.72 -5.88
C THR A 184 4.89 -9.70 -5.33
N GLY A 185 4.63 -8.85 -4.33
CA GLY A 185 3.32 -8.68 -3.71
C GLY A 185 3.03 -7.21 -3.44
N GLN A 186 1.75 -6.89 -3.20
CA GLN A 186 1.24 -5.52 -3.12
C GLN A 186 2.05 -4.60 -2.19
N THR A 187 2.43 -5.07 -1.01
CA THR A 187 3.20 -4.25 -0.05
C THR A 187 4.60 -3.92 -0.57
N GLY A 188 5.29 -4.91 -1.15
CA GLY A 188 6.60 -4.69 -1.76
C GLY A 188 6.53 -3.76 -2.96
N ILE A 189 5.53 -3.93 -3.81
CA ILE A 189 5.29 -3.08 -4.99
C ILE A 189 5.01 -1.63 -4.54
N LEU A 190 4.15 -1.42 -3.54
CA LEU A 190 3.86 -0.09 -3.00
C LEU A 190 5.11 0.61 -2.47
N LEU A 191 5.96 -0.11 -1.74
CA LEU A 191 7.18 0.45 -1.15
C LEU A 191 8.24 0.78 -2.19
N SER A 192 8.42 -0.07 -3.20
CA SER A 192 9.45 0.10 -4.25
C SER A 192 9.03 1.04 -5.38
N GLY A 193 7.73 1.28 -5.54
CA GLY A 193 7.18 1.98 -6.72
C GLY A 193 7.19 1.12 -7.99
N GLY A 194 7.30 -0.21 -7.84
CA GLY A 194 7.29 -1.17 -8.95
C GLY A 194 5.90 -1.43 -9.53
N VAL A 195 5.85 -2.40 -10.43
CA VAL A 195 4.62 -2.91 -11.06
C VAL A 195 4.41 -4.38 -10.69
N ALA A 196 3.19 -4.87 -10.82
CA ALA A 196 2.90 -6.29 -10.67
C ALA A 196 3.66 -7.11 -11.72
N ILE A 197 4.16 -8.28 -11.30
CA ILE A 197 4.92 -9.22 -12.15
C ILE A 197 4.02 -10.42 -12.46
#